data_7cde4c1eb6daa45d70e952f7b38baaf0
#
_entry.id   7cde4c1eb6daa45d70e952f7b38baaf0
#
_cell.length_a   1.000
_cell.length_b   1.000
_cell.length_c   1.000
_cell.angle_alpha   90.00
_cell.angle_beta   90.00
_cell.angle_gamma   90.00
#
_symmetry.space_group_name_H-M   'P 1'
#
loop_
_entity.id
_entity.type
_entity.pdbx_description
1 polymer ?
#
loop_
_entity_poly.entity_id
_entity_poly.type
_entity_poly.pdbx_seq_one_letter_code
_entity_poly.pdbx_strand_id
1 'polypeptide(L)'
;MKTNTAKFLPIAEKLFTAYDAHDVDGMLTLCADGAIGGYAPYGRESVVPIRGGIDLIWRSFPNAVPNFRVKVIEMIPAEGNTVVIQAEMSGPIPAEVPAIAKKGQDVNIPHFYILRFDAIGKITRLDAYWDNTVLNSIQASAV
;
A
#
# COMPACT_ATOMS: atom_id res chain seq x y z
N MET A 1 -13.84 15.88 -22.18
CA MET A 1 -14.68 14.69 -21.91
C MET A 1 -14.36 14.15 -20.54
N LYS A 2 -15.38 13.88 -19.76
CA LYS A 2 -15.16 13.36 -18.40
C LYS A 2 -14.83 11.88 -18.44
N THR A 3 -13.80 11.49 -17.72
CA THR A 3 -13.45 10.09 -17.52
C THR A 3 -14.38 9.49 -16.46
N ASN A 4 -14.97 8.33 -16.74
CA ASN A 4 -15.82 7.66 -15.79
C ASN A 4 -14.99 6.76 -14.84
N THR A 5 -14.00 7.38 -14.20
CA THR A 5 -13.05 6.67 -13.33
C THR A 5 -13.70 6.28 -12.00
N ALA A 6 -14.79 6.95 -11.60
CA ALA A 6 -15.49 6.64 -10.37
C ALA A 6 -15.95 5.18 -10.29
N LYS A 7 -16.14 4.50 -11.42
CA LYS A 7 -16.50 3.08 -11.46
C LYS A 7 -15.44 2.18 -10.85
N PHE A 8 -14.20 2.65 -10.71
CA PHE A 8 -13.11 1.88 -10.13
C PHE A 8 -12.99 2.05 -8.61
N LEU A 9 -13.73 3.00 -8.02
CA LEU A 9 -13.68 3.22 -6.58
C LEU A 9 -14.05 1.96 -5.76
N PRO A 10 -15.09 1.20 -6.13
CA PRO A 10 -15.40 -0.02 -5.38
C PRO A 10 -14.28 -1.07 -5.43
N ILE A 11 -13.53 -1.11 -6.54
CA ILE A 11 -12.40 -2.05 -6.67
C ILE A 11 -11.25 -1.61 -5.76
N ALA A 12 -10.97 -0.31 -5.74
CA ALA A 12 -9.97 0.25 -4.85
C ALA A 12 -10.35 0.00 -3.38
N GLU A 13 -11.62 0.16 -3.01
CA GLU A 13 -12.11 -0.15 -1.66
C GLU A 13 -11.87 -1.61 -1.30
N LYS A 14 -12.15 -2.53 -2.22
CA LYS A 14 -11.93 -3.95 -2.00
C LYS A 14 -10.46 -4.25 -1.76
N LEU A 15 -9.55 -3.60 -2.49
CA LEU A 15 -8.11 -3.78 -2.30
C LEU A 15 -7.71 -3.41 -0.88
N PHE A 16 -8.13 -2.25 -0.40
CA PHE A 16 -7.75 -1.79 0.93
C PHE A 16 -8.47 -2.52 2.05
N THR A 17 -9.69 -2.99 1.82
CA THR A 17 -10.38 -3.88 2.77
C THR A 17 -9.61 -5.19 2.94
N ALA A 18 -9.18 -5.79 1.83
CA ALA A 18 -8.37 -7.00 1.86
C ALA A 18 -7.01 -6.75 2.52
N TYR A 19 -6.40 -5.61 2.23
CA TYR A 19 -5.12 -5.25 2.83
C TYR A 19 -5.24 -5.09 4.35
N ASP A 20 -6.25 -4.39 4.82
CA ASP A 20 -6.50 -4.23 6.26
C ASP A 20 -6.81 -5.58 6.94
N ALA A 21 -7.40 -6.50 6.22
CA ALA A 21 -7.67 -7.86 6.70
C ALA A 21 -6.47 -8.81 6.54
N HIS A 22 -5.35 -8.34 6.01
CA HIS A 22 -4.16 -9.14 5.71
C HIS A 22 -4.44 -10.28 4.71
N ASP A 23 -5.42 -10.08 3.85
CA ASP A 23 -5.84 -11.05 2.84
C ASP A 23 -5.11 -10.78 1.52
N VAL A 24 -3.87 -11.23 1.42
CA VAL A 24 -3.04 -10.97 0.24
C VAL A 24 -3.60 -11.67 -1.00
N ASP A 25 -4.12 -12.88 -0.86
CA ASP A 25 -4.73 -13.57 -1.99
C ASP A 25 -5.95 -12.79 -2.52
N GLY A 26 -6.75 -12.21 -1.62
CA GLY A 26 -7.85 -11.33 -2.01
C GLY A 26 -7.38 -10.10 -2.77
N MET A 27 -6.26 -9.51 -2.34
CA MET A 27 -5.66 -8.38 -3.07
C MET A 27 -5.23 -8.80 -4.48
N LEU A 28 -4.60 -9.96 -4.61
CA LEU A 28 -4.10 -10.45 -5.90
C LEU A 28 -5.22 -10.72 -6.90
N THR A 29 -6.40 -11.14 -6.43
CA THR A 29 -7.54 -11.37 -7.33
C THR A 29 -8.00 -10.10 -8.04
N LEU A 30 -7.66 -8.93 -7.49
CA LEU A 30 -8.04 -7.64 -8.05
C LEU A 30 -7.02 -7.12 -9.06
N CYS A 31 -5.85 -7.77 -9.15
CA CYS A 31 -4.75 -7.35 -10.02
C CYS A 31 -4.72 -8.15 -11.31
N ALA A 32 -4.38 -7.49 -12.41
CA ALA A 32 -4.09 -8.16 -13.68
C ALA A 32 -2.85 -9.04 -13.51
N ASP A 33 -2.74 -10.07 -14.36
CA ASP A 33 -1.63 -11.03 -14.26
C ASP A 33 -0.25 -10.36 -14.41
N GLY A 34 -0.13 -9.40 -15.31
CA GLY A 34 1.12 -8.67 -15.54
C GLY A 34 1.24 -7.37 -14.75
N ALA A 35 0.45 -7.19 -13.70
CA ALA A 35 0.48 -5.95 -12.92
C ALA A 35 1.85 -5.73 -12.27
N ILE A 36 2.25 -4.47 -12.21
CA ILE A 36 3.52 -4.06 -11.60
C ILE A 36 3.25 -3.10 -10.44
N GLY A 37 4.19 -2.99 -9.55
CA GLY A 37 4.11 -2.06 -8.44
C GLY A 37 5.46 -1.48 -8.10
N GLY A 38 5.46 -0.31 -7.47
CA GLY A 38 6.68 0.35 -7.06
C GLY A 38 6.50 1.09 -5.74
N TYR A 39 7.59 1.16 -5.00
CA TYR A 39 7.67 1.93 -3.77
C TYR A 39 8.56 3.14 -4.03
N ALA A 40 7.93 4.29 -4.27
CA ALA A 40 8.61 5.51 -4.70
C ALA A 40 9.79 5.91 -3.81
N PRO A 41 9.73 5.75 -2.46
CA PRO A 41 10.88 6.09 -1.62
C PRO A 41 12.15 5.29 -1.92
N TYR A 42 12.02 4.13 -2.57
CA TYR A 42 13.16 3.29 -2.93
C TYR A 42 13.58 3.42 -4.39
N GLY A 43 12.97 4.35 -5.13
CA GLY A 43 13.37 4.67 -6.48
C GLY A 43 12.80 3.74 -7.55
N ARG A 44 13.30 3.90 -8.75
CA ARG A 44 12.80 3.16 -9.93
C ARG A 44 13.07 1.67 -9.86
N GLU A 45 14.15 1.27 -9.20
CA GLU A 45 14.52 -0.13 -9.03
C GLU A 45 13.51 -0.90 -8.17
N SER A 46 12.65 -0.20 -7.45
CA SER A 46 11.60 -0.85 -6.67
C SER A 46 10.42 -1.32 -7.52
N VAL A 47 10.35 -0.92 -8.79
CA VAL A 47 9.27 -1.34 -9.68
C VAL A 47 9.49 -2.80 -10.08
N VAL A 48 8.59 -3.66 -9.62
CA VAL A 48 8.67 -5.12 -9.81
C VAL A 48 7.26 -5.64 -10.08
N PRO A 49 7.13 -6.89 -10.57
CA PRO A 49 5.79 -7.49 -10.66
C PRO A 49 5.10 -7.54 -9.32
N ILE A 50 3.78 -7.38 -9.32
CA ILE A 50 3.02 -7.54 -8.08
C ILE A 50 3.06 -9.01 -7.67
N ARG A 51 2.78 -9.93 -8.60
CA ARG A 51 2.88 -11.37 -8.32
C ARG A 51 4.35 -11.80 -8.35
N GLY A 52 4.84 -12.31 -7.24
CA GLY A 52 6.22 -12.74 -7.08
C GLY A 52 7.20 -11.62 -6.72
N GLY A 53 6.69 -10.43 -6.45
CA GLY A 53 7.49 -9.28 -6.04
C GLY A 53 6.83 -8.54 -4.90
N ILE A 54 5.93 -7.63 -5.19
CA ILE A 54 5.25 -6.82 -4.17
C ILE A 54 4.47 -7.70 -3.17
N ASP A 55 3.83 -8.74 -3.65
CA ASP A 55 3.05 -9.63 -2.78
C ASP A 55 3.91 -10.32 -1.71
N LEU A 56 5.19 -10.52 -1.98
CA LEU A 56 6.10 -11.08 -0.97
C LEU A 56 6.27 -10.12 0.21
N ILE A 57 6.30 -8.82 -0.08
CA ILE A 57 6.35 -7.79 0.97
C ILE A 57 5.05 -7.80 1.75
N TRP A 58 3.91 -7.82 1.08
CA TRP A 58 2.61 -7.86 1.74
C TRP A 58 2.46 -9.08 2.65
N ARG A 59 2.99 -10.24 2.22
CA ARG A 59 2.92 -11.47 3.01
C ARG A 59 3.85 -11.45 4.22
N SER A 60 5.00 -10.80 4.09
CA SER A 60 5.99 -10.77 5.17
C SER A 60 5.72 -9.66 6.19
N PHE A 61 5.03 -8.59 5.81
CA PHE A 61 4.82 -7.45 6.69
C PHE A 61 4.15 -7.81 8.01
N PRO A 62 3.11 -8.69 8.06
CA PRO A 62 2.50 -9.10 9.32
C PRO A 62 3.46 -9.83 10.27
N ASN A 63 4.59 -10.35 9.79
CA ASN A 63 5.60 -10.93 10.66
C ASN A 63 6.31 -9.86 11.49
N ALA A 64 6.44 -8.66 10.93
CA ALA A 64 7.04 -7.52 11.63
C ALA A 64 6.01 -6.76 12.46
N VAL A 65 4.81 -6.56 11.91
CA VAL A 65 3.72 -5.84 12.58
C VAL A 65 2.43 -6.66 12.45
N PRO A 66 2.23 -7.70 13.31
CA PRO A 66 1.11 -8.65 13.14
C PRO A 66 -0.26 -8.00 13.12
N ASN A 67 -0.44 -6.91 13.84
CA ASN A 67 -1.72 -6.25 14.01
C ASN A 67 -1.78 -4.91 13.28
N PHE A 68 -1.00 -4.76 12.20
CA PHE A 68 -1.07 -3.50 11.46
C PHE A 68 -2.46 -3.29 10.86
N ARG A 69 -2.84 -2.02 10.79
CA ARG A 69 -4.11 -1.59 10.20
C ARG A 69 -3.81 -0.65 9.04
N VAL A 70 -4.68 -0.70 8.05
CA VAL A 70 -4.65 0.21 6.92
C VAL A 70 -6.00 0.91 6.87
N LYS A 71 -5.97 2.24 7.02
CA LYS A 71 -7.17 3.06 7.03
C LYS A 71 -7.16 4.00 5.83
N VAL A 72 -8.19 3.89 4.99
CA VAL A 72 -8.37 4.82 3.88
C VAL A 72 -8.94 6.13 4.44
N ILE A 73 -8.29 7.24 4.09
CA ILE A 73 -8.73 8.58 4.47
C ILE A 73 -9.56 9.18 3.34
N GLU A 74 -9.08 9.06 2.10
CA GLU A 74 -9.74 9.65 0.95
C GLU A 74 -9.39 8.87 -0.32
N MET A 75 -10.34 8.77 -1.25
CA MET A 75 -10.13 8.22 -2.59
C MET A 75 -10.55 9.26 -3.61
N ILE A 76 -9.67 9.53 -4.56
CA ILE A 76 -9.88 10.55 -5.58
C ILE A 76 -9.80 9.88 -6.95
N PRO A 77 -10.91 9.82 -7.70
CA PRO A 77 -10.85 9.34 -9.09
C PRO A 77 -10.17 10.41 -9.95
N ALA A 78 -9.25 9.98 -10.78
CA ALA A 78 -8.50 10.83 -11.69
C ALA A 78 -8.62 10.31 -13.11
N GLU A 79 -8.19 11.09 -14.08
CA GLU A 79 -8.23 10.69 -15.48
C GLU A 79 -7.28 9.51 -15.77
N GLY A 80 -7.49 8.85 -16.89
CA GLY A 80 -6.64 7.74 -17.32
C GLY A 80 -6.83 6.47 -16.51
N ASN A 81 -8.06 6.19 -16.09
CA ASN A 81 -8.40 5.00 -15.32
C ASN A 81 -7.53 4.90 -14.05
N THR A 82 -7.42 6.00 -13.33
CA THR A 82 -6.52 6.14 -12.19
C THR A 82 -7.32 6.55 -10.96
N VAL A 83 -7.00 5.95 -9.80
CA VAL A 83 -7.54 6.36 -8.51
C VAL A 83 -6.35 6.67 -7.59
N VAL A 84 -6.40 7.84 -6.96
CA VAL A 84 -5.43 8.24 -5.93
C VAL A 84 -6.04 7.99 -4.57
N ILE A 85 -5.31 7.31 -3.71
CA ILE A 85 -5.80 6.95 -2.37
C ILE A 85 -4.85 7.51 -1.33
N GLN A 86 -5.42 8.27 -0.39
CA GLN A 86 -4.72 8.64 0.83
C GLN A 86 -5.09 7.63 1.90
N ALA A 87 -4.09 7.01 2.53
CA ALA A 87 -4.30 6.03 3.57
C ALA A 87 -3.27 6.19 4.68
N GLU A 88 -3.58 5.65 5.84
CA GLU A 88 -2.65 5.58 6.97
C GLU A 88 -2.42 4.11 7.31
N MET A 89 -1.15 3.74 7.45
CA MET A 89 -0.77 2.43 7.96
C MET A 89 -0.32 2.61 9.40
N SER A 90 -0.86 1.82 10.32
CA SER A 90 -0.57 1.97 11.74
C SER A 90 -0.56 0.63 12.45
N GLY A 91 0.06 0.61 13.62
CA GLY A 91 0.05 -0.52 14.52
C GLY A 91 1.24 -0.50 15.48
N PRO A 92 1.11 -1.25 16.60
CA PRO A 92 2.23 -1.40 17.52
C PRO A 92 3.27 -2.35 16.94
N ILE A 93 4.53 -2.03 17.19
CA ILE A 93 5.63 -2.93 16.82
C ILE A 93 5.77 -3.99 17.91
N PRO A 94 5.56 -5.28 17.61
CA PRO A 94 5.60 -6.34 18.63
C PRO A 94 7.01 -6.70 19.08
N ALA A 95 8.01 -6.37 18.25
CA ALA A 95 9.42 -6.60 18.55
C ALA A 95 10.22 -5.49 17.90
N GLU A 96 11.43 -5.26 18.36
CA GLU A 96 12.28 -4.26 17.71
C GLU A 96 12.48 -4.64 16.25
N VAL A 97 12.18 -3.69 15.38
CA VAL A 97 12.41 -3.83 13.94
C VAL A 97 13.47 -2.79 13.59
N PRO A 98 14.68 -3.22 13.25
CA PRO A 98 15.75 -2.29 12.88
C PRO A 98 15.27 -1.34 11.78
N ALA A 99 15.61 -0.07 11.89
CA ALA A 99 15.23 0.99 10.97
C ALA A 99 13.74 1.38 11.00
N ILE A 100 12.93 0.80 11.88
CA ILE A 100 11.52 1.17 12.02
C ILE A 100 11.21 1.70 13.42
N ALA A 101 11.21 0.81 14.44
CA ALA A 101 10.83 1.23 15.78
C ALA A 101 11.18 0.18 16.82
N LYS A 102 11.15 0.58 18.10
CA LYS A 102 11.29 -0.34 19.22
C LYS A 102 9.99 -1.07 19.51
N LYS A 103 10.11 -2.20 20.20
CA LYS A 103 8.96 -2.99 20.65
C LYS A 103 7.96 -2.13 21.41
N GLY A 104 6.68 -2.26 21.05
CA GLY A 104 5.58 -1.57 21.70
C GLY A 104 5.33 -0.15 21.22
N GLN A 105 6.20 0.41 20.41
CA GLN A 105 6.01 1.74 19.85
C GLN A 105 4.96 1.70 18.74
N ASP A 106 3.99 2.60 18.80
CA ASP A 106 3.04 2.76 17.72
C ASP A 106 3.68 3.47 16.54
N VAL A 107 3.38 2.97 15.36
CA VAL A 107 3.78 3.57 14.09
C VAL A 107 2.51 4.03 13.38
N ASN A 108 2.49 5.27 12.91
CA ASN A 108 1.43 5.77 12.05
C ASN A 108 2.08 6.47 10.87
N ILE A 109 1.97 5.87 9.69
CA ILE A 109 2.66 6.33 8.50
C ILE A 109 1.64 6.69 7.43
N PRO A 110 1.50 7.98 7.11
CA PRO A 110 0.67 8.38 5.98
C PRO A 110 1.24 7.87 4.67
N HIS A 111 0.35 7.40 3.81
CA HIS A 111 0.68 6.89 2.49
C HIS A 111 -0.23 7.51 1.44
N PHE A 112 0.31 7.67 0.25
CA PHE A 112 -0.48 7.88 -0.94
C PHE A 112 -0.24 6.72 -1.89
N TYR A 113 -1.31 6.21 -2.47
CA TYR A 113 -1.25 5.17 -3.48
C TYR A 113 -1.84 5.68 -4.77
N ILE A 114 -1.24 5.31 -5.88
CA ILE A 114 -1.81 5.56 -7.19
C ILE A 114 -2.10 4.20 -7.81
N LEU A 115 -3.37 3.92 -8.04
CA LEU A 115 -3.81 2.69 -8.70
C LEU A 115 -4.21 2.99 -10.12
N ARG A 116 -3.72 2.21 -11.06
CA ARG A 116 -4.11 2.28 -12.46
C ARG A 116 -4.83 1.00 -12.84
N PHE A 117 -5.86 1.14 -13.66
CA PHE A 117 -6.77 0.04 -14.01
C PHE A 117 -6.80 -0.15 -15.52
N ASP A 118 -7.05 -1.40 -15.94
CA ASP A 118 -7.38 -1.66 -17.34
C ASP A 118 -8.88 -1.43 -17.60
N ALA A 119 -9.31 -1.62 -18.84
CA ALA A 119 -10.69 -1.33 -19.25
C ALA A 119 -11.72 -2.23 -18.55
N ILE A 120 -11.31 -3.42 -18.09
CA ILE A 120 -12.22 -4.36 -17.42
C ILE A 120 -12.18 -4.22 -15.90
N GLY A 121 -11.37 -3.31 -15.37
CA GLY A 121 -11.36 -3.00 -13.95
C GLY A 121 -10.30 -3.74 -13.14
N LYS A 122 -9.33 -4.39 -13.78
CA LYS A 122 -8.22 -4.99 -13.05
C LYS A 122 -7.13 -3.96 -12.81
N ILE A 123 -6.49 -4.03 -11.65
CA ILE A 123 -5.36 -3.18 -11.31
C ILE A 123 -4.16 -3.61 -12.14
N THR A 124 -3.59 -2.67 -12.89
CA THR A 124 -2.41 -2.93 -13.73
C THR A 124 -1.13 -2.37 -13.11
N ARG A 125 -1.27 -1.37 -12.25
CA ARG A 125 -0.12 -0.77 -11.57
C ARG A 125 -0.53 -0.19 -10.23
N LEU A 126 0.32 -0.38 -9.23
CA LEU A 126 0.19 0.19 -7.90
C LEU A 126 1.51 0.89 -7.56
N ASP A 127 1.45 2.20 -7.31
CA ASP A 127 2.58 2.94 -6.79
C ASP A 127 2.25 3.43 -5.40
N ALA A 128 3.18 3.24 -4.47
CA ALA A 128 3.03 3.67 -3.09
C ALA A 128 4.05 4.76 -2.77
N TYR A 129 3.60 5.81 -2.11
CA TYR A 129 4.40 6.95 -1.71
C TYR A 129 4.24 7.19 -0.23
N TRP A 130 5.34 7.31 0.48
CA TRP A 130 5.35 7.71 1.89
C TRP A 130 6.63 8.46 2.18
N ASP A 131 6.65 9.16 3.31
CA ASP A 131 7.83 9.90 3.73
C ASP A 131 8.71 9.03 4.64
N ASN A 132 9.82 8.56 4.10
CA ASN A 132 10.78 7.75 4.86
C ASN A 132 11.39 8.50 6.05
N THR A 133 11.34 9.83 6.06
CA THR A 133 11.86 10.59 7.21
C THR A 133 11.03 10.34 8.46
N VAL A 134 9.76 9.98 8.31
CA VAL A 134 8.90 9.59 9.44
C VAL A 134 9.46 8.35 10.12
N LEU A 135 9.82 7.32 9.35
CA LEU A 135 10.43 6.10 9.89
C LEU A 135 11.77 6.39 10.54
N ASN A 136 12.59 7.22 9.89
CA ASN A 136 13.88 7.61 10.44
C ASN A 136 13.72 8.37 11.76
N SER A 137 12.73 9.24 11.86
CA SER A 137 12.44 9.99 13.09
C SER A 137 11.98 9.07 14.21
N ILE A 138 11.15 8.09 13.92
CA ILE A 138 10.69 7.09 14.89
C ILE A 138 11.90 6.31 15.40
N GLN A 139 12.77 5.86 14.51
CA GLN A 139 13.98 5.13 14.88
C GLN A 139 14.90 5.99 15.76
N ALA A 140 15.11 7.24 15.41
CA ALA A 140 15.94 8.16 16.18
C ALA A 140 15.36 8.40 17.57
N SER A 141 14.03 8.52 17.69
CA SER A 141 13.34 8.73 18.97
C SER A 141 13.38 7.48 19.86
N ALA A 142 13.60 6.32 19.27
CA ALA A 142 13.62 5.05 19.98
C ALA A 142 14.99 4.73 20.61
N VAL A 143 16.00 5.51 20.32
CA VAL A 143 17.36 5.31 20.84
C VAL A 143 17.48 5.76 22.31
#